data_63047d25039c1d072ac3656a7902c0e8
#
_entry.id   63047d25039c1d072ac3656a7902c0e8
#
_cell.length_a   1.000
_cell.length_b   1.000
_cell.length_c   1.000
_cell.angle_alpha   90.00
_cell.angle_beta   90.00
_cell.angle_gamma   90.00
#
_symmetry.space_group_name_H-M   'P 1'
#
loop_
_entity.id
_entity.type
_entity.pdbx_description
1 polymer ?
#
loop_
_entity_poly.entity_id
_entity_poly.type
_entity_poly.pdbx_seq_one_letter_code
_entity_poly.pdbx_strand_id
1 'polypeptide(L)'
;MPRPAQTPIGMELAGVARDVGRAFDAALARAGGSRPMWLVLLSLKSRPTANQRELAAAVGIQDATLTHHLNGMEADGLLTRRRDPANRRVHLVELTEAGDAAFRRLRTVAQHYDTRLRTGFSDSELETLRGLLGKLRDNVTPE
;
A
#
# COMPACT_ATOMS: atom_id res chain seq x y z
N MET A 1 27.95 5.59 35.64
CA MET A 1 26.68 6.05 35.04
C MET A 1 26.06 4.88 34.31
N PRO A 2 24.89 4.39 34.71
CA PRO A 2 24.18 3.44 33.86
C PRO A 2 23.84 4.15 32.55
N ARG A 3 24.11 3.48 31.40
CA ARG A 3 23.61 3.91 30.10
C ARG A 3 22.10 4.08 30.20
N PRO A 4 21.51 5.18 29.69
CA PRO A 4 20.06 5.24 29.58
C PRO A 4 19.56 3.99 28.87
N ALA A 5 18.51 3.37 29.40
CA ALA A 5 17.93 2.18 28.79
C ALA A 5 17.59 2.51 27.32
N GLN A 6 18.25 1.85 26.39
CA GLN A 6 17.95 2.04 24.97
C GLN A 6 16.52 1.56 24.71
N THR A 7 15.76 2.33 23.96
CA THR A 7 14.43 1.93 23.50
C THR A 7 14.54 0.56 22.78
N PRO A 8 13.69 -0.41 23.10
CA PRO A 8 13.68 -1.68 22.38
C PRO A 8 13.54 -1.46 20.86
N ILE A 9 14.35 -2.16 20.08
CA ILE A 9 14.40 -1.95 18.62
C ILE A 9 13.04 -2.11 17.93
N GLY A 10 12.19 -3.01 18.41
CA GLY A 10 10.84 -3.20 17.90
C GLY A 10 9.95 -1.96 18.11
N MET A 11 10.12 -1.26 19.22
CA MET A 11 9.40 -0.02 19.48
C MET A 11 9.91 1.13 18.61
N GLU A 12 11.21 1.23 18.42
CA GLU A 12 11.81 2.21 17.50
C GLU A 12 11.30 1.99 16.07
N LEU A 13 11.38 0.76 15.59
CA LEU A 13 10.91 0.40 14.25
C LEU A 13 9.42 0.72 14.08
N ALA A 14 8.59 0.35 15.05
CA ALA A 14 7.15 0.63 15.01
C ALA A 14 6.86 2.14 15.00
N GLY A 15 7.62 2.93 15.76
CA GLY A 15 7.51 4.39 15.76
C GLY A 15 7.85 5.02 14.42
N VAL A 16 8.99 4.65 13.87
CA VAL A 16 9.42 5.12 12.53
C VAL A 16 8.42 4.69 11.45
N ALA A 17 7.95 3.45 11.48
CA ALA A 17 6.96 2.96 10.52
C ALA A 17 5.64 3.75 10.58
N ARG A 18 5.18 4.13 11.78
CA ARG A 18 4.00 4.99 11.93
C ARG A 18 4.22 6.37 11.34
N ASP A 19 5.37 6.98 11.58
CA ASP A 19 5.69 8.33 11.06
C ASP A 19 5.79 8.31 9.53
N VAL A 20 6.48 7.33 8.98
CA VAL A 20 6.57 7.08 7.54
C VAL A 20 5.18 6.89 6.93
N GLY A 21 4.34 6.05 7.54
CA GLY A 21 2.98 5.79 7.06
C GLY A 21 2.09 7.04 7.09
N ARG A 22 2.12 7.81 8.18
CA ARG A 22 1.33 9.05 8.29
C ARG A 22 1.76 10.12 7.27
N ALA A 23 3.05 10.25 7.03
CA ALA A 23 3.56 11.17 6.03
C ALA A 23 3.13 10.77 4.61
N PHE A 24 3.11 9.48 4.31
CA PHE A 24 2.60 8.96 3.04
C PHE A 24 1.08 9.18 2.89
N ASP A 25 0.31 8.87 3.92
CA ASP A 25 -1.14 9.13 3.93
C ASP A 25 -1.46 10.61 3.67
N ALA A 26 -0.72 11.51 4.31
CA ALA A 26 -0.88 12.96 4.09
C ALA A 26 -0.52 13.38 2.65
N ALA A 27 0.51 12.78 2.07
CA ALA A 27 0.89 13.05 0.68
C ALA A 27 -0.19 12.58 -0.30
N LEU A 28 -0.73 11.38 -0.11
CA LEU A 28 -1.84 10.85 -0.92
C LEU A 28 -3.11 11.70 -0.76
N ALA A 29 -3.45 12.09 0.46
CA ALA A 29 -4.64 12.90 0.75
C ALA A 29 -4.61 14.25 0.03
N ARG A 30 -3.44 14.90 -0.05
CA ARG A 30 -3.27 16.16 -0.83
C ARG A 30 -3.56 15.99 -2.33
N ALA A 31 -3.43 14.79 -2.84
CA ALA A 31 -3.74 14.45 -4.24
C ALA A 31 -5.14 13.81 -4.41
N GLY A 32 -5.97 13.84 -3.38
CA GLY A 32 -7.33 13.29 -3.40
C GLY A 32 -7.38 11.76 -3.28
N GLY A 33 -6.33 11.13 -2.76
CA GLY A 33 -6.24 9.69 -2.58
C GLY A 33 -6.09 9.24 -1.14
N SER A 34 -5.95 7.94 -0.97
CA SER A 34 -5.69 7.29 0.30
C SER A 34 -4.81 6.06 0.08
N ARG A 35 -4.23 5.53 1.14
CA ARG A 35 -3.40 4.31 1.03
C ARG A 35 -4.19 3.11 0.52
N PRO A 36 -5.40 2.81 1.01
CA PRO A 36 -6.21 1.74 0.44
C PRO A 36 -6.52 1.94 -1.04
N MET A 37 -6.91 3.15 -1.46
CA MET A 37 -7.13 3.48 -2.87
C MET A 37 -5.86 3.22 -3.69
N TRP A 38 -4.72 3.72 -3.25
CA TRP A 38 -3.43 3.52 -3.93
C TRP A 38 -3.11 2.02 -4.11
N LEU A 39 -3.27 1.22 -3.05
CA LEU A 39 -2.99 -0.22 -3.10
C LEU A 39 -3.93 -0.98 -4.04
N VAL A 40 -5.22 -0.61 -4.08
CA VAL A 40 -6.18 -1.19 -5.04
C VAL A 40 -5.79 -0.83 -6.47
N LEU A 41 -5.50 0.44 -6.74
CA LEU A 41 -5.09 0.89 -8.07
C LEU A 41 -3.81 0.20 -8.53
N LEU A 42 -2.81 0.10 -7.66
CA LEU A 42 -1.54 -0.57 -7.94
C LEU A 42 -1.76 -2.06 -8.25
N SER A 43 -2.60 -2.73 -7.48
CA SER A 43 -2.93 -4.15 -7.69
C SER A 43 -3.62 -4.38 -9.02
N LEU A 44 -4.57 -3.52 -9.39
CA LEU A 44 -5.30 -3.61 -10.67
C LEU A 44 -4.42 -3.25 -11.88
N LYS A 45 -3.38 -2.43 -11.69
CA LYS A 45 -2.37 -2.20 -12.75
C LYS A 45 -1.48 -3.43 -12.97
N SER A 46 -1.20 -4.19 -11.92
CA SER A 46 -0.43 -5.44 -12.00
C SER A 46 -1.29 -6.59 -12.54
N ARG A 47 -2.57 -6.61 -12.20
CA ARG A 47 -3.57 -7.59 -12.67
C ARG A 47 -4.82 -6.84 -13.12
N PRO A 48 -4.96 -6.53 -14.42
CA PRO A 48 -6.03 -5.66 -14.94
C PRO A 48 -7.44 -6.12 -14.62
N THR A 49 -7.65 -7.42 -14.46
CA THR A 49 -8.90 -8.00 -13.97
C THR A 49 -8.58 -8.90 -12.78
N ALA A 50 -9.11 -8.55 -11.63
CA ALA A 50 -8.93 -9.32 -10.41
C ALA A 50 -10.28 -9.58 -9.74
N ASN A 51 -10.41 -10.72 -9.05
CA ASN A 51 -11.55 -10.92 -8.17
C ASN A 51 -11.33 -10.18 -6.83
N GLN A 52 -12.42 -9.90 -6.13
CA GLN A 52 -12.38 -9.12 -4.90
C GLN A 52 -11.54 -9.81 -3.80
N ARG A 53 -11.54 -11.14 -3.75
CA ARG A 53 -10.74 -11.92 -2.79
C ARG A 53 -9.23 -11.78 -3.06
N GLU A 54 -8.82 -11.82 -4.33
CA GLU A 54 -7.43 -11.60 -4.74
C GLU A 54 -6.97 -10.19 -4.37
N LEU A 55 -7.82 -9.18 -4.56
CA LEU A 55 -7.53 -7.81 -4.15
C LEU A 55 -7.38 -7.67 -2.65
N ALA A 56 -8.26 -8.29 -1.85
CA ALA A 56 -8.17 -8.26 -0.39
C ALA A 56 -6.84 -8.84 0.09
N ALA A 57 -6.42 -9.97 -0.47
CA ALA A 57 -5.13 -10.60 -0.16
C ALA A 57 -3.95 -9.69 -0.56
N ALA A 58 -3.98 -9.09 -1.75
CA ALA A 58 -2.91 -8.22 -2.25
C ALA A 58 -2.79 -6.91 -1.45
N VAL A 59 -3.92 -6.34 -1.04
CA VAL A 59 -3.98 -5.08 -0.27
C VAL A 59 -3.74 -5.32 1.23
N GLY A 60 -3.96 -6.55 1.70
CA GLY A 60 -3.74 -6.93 3.10
C GLY A 60 -4.82 -6.41 4.05
N ILE A 61 -6.05 -6.24 3.57
CA ILE A 61 -7.21 -5.81 4.37
C ILE A 61 -8.33 -6.85 4.31
N GLN A 62 -9.24 -6.78 5.29
CA GLN A 62 -10.39 -7.68 5.35
C GLN A 62 -11.40 -7.38 4.24
N ASP A 63 -12.12 -8.39 3.76
CA ASP A 63 -13.10 -8.29 2.67
C ASP A 63 -14.15 -7.20 2.91
N ALA A 64 -14.68 -7.07 4.13
CA ALA A 64 -15.66 -6.05 4.47
C ALA A 64 -15.12 -4.62 4.33
N THR A 65 -13.88 -4.40 4.77
CA THR A 65 -13.19 -3.10 4.64
C THR A 65 -12.88 -2.81 3.18
N LEU A 66 -12.42 -3.81 2.43
CA LEU A 66 -12.20 -3.68 0.99
C LEU A 66 -13.49 -3.32 0.26
N THR A 67 -14.60 -4.00 0.56
CA THR A 67 -15.92 -3.71 -0.04
C THR A 67 -16.28 -2.24 0.15
N HIS A 68 -16.07 -1.68 1.34
CA HIS A 68 -16.32 -0.27 1.61
C HIS A 68 -15.47 0.64 0.70
N HIS A 69 -14.18 0.36 0.55
CA HIS A 69 -13.30 1.14 -0.33
C HIS A 69 -13.68 0.99 -1.81
N LEU A 70 -14.01 -0.22 -2.26
CA LEU A 70 -14.44 -0.47 -3.64
C LEU A 70 -15.76 0.23 -3.95
N ASN A 71 -16.72 0.26 -3.02
CA ASN A 71 -17.98 1.00 -3.18
C ASN A 71 -17.72 2.48 -3.43
N GLY A 72 -16.85 3.11 -2.65
CA GLY A 72 -16.48 4.50 -2.83
C GLY A 72 -15.78 4.76 -4.16
N MET A 73 -14.84 3.91 -4.54
CA MET A 73 -14.12 4.03 -5.80
C MET A 73 -15.03 3.81 -7.02
N GLU A 74 -15.99 2.89 -6.94
CA GLU A 74 -16.98 2.67 -7.99
C GLU A 74 -17.94 3.87 -8.12
N ALA A 75 -18.39 4.42 -6.99
CA ALA A 75 -19.23 5.64 -6.97
C ALA A 75 -18.50 6.83 -7.59
N ASP A 76 -17.19 6.94 -7.41
CA ASP A 76 -16.33 7.98 -8.01
C ASP A 76 -15.97 7.68 -9.48
N GLY A 77 -16.42 6.55 -10.03
CA GLY A 77 -16.17 6.18 -11.41
C GLY A 77 -14.77 5.68 -11.72
N LEU A 78 -13.99 5.28 -10.71
CA LEU A 78 -12.59 4.85 -10.87
C LEU A 78 -12.47 3.38 -11.27
N LEU A 79 -13.46 2.58 -10.97
CA LEU A 79 -13.51 1.17 -11.29
C LEU A 79 -14.94 0.72 -11.56
N THR A 80 -15.07 -0.45 -12.17
CA THR A 80 -16.34 -1.16 -12.33
C THR A 80 -16.22 -2.54 -11.70
N ARG A 81 -17.36 -3.03 -11.21
CA ARG A 81 -17.48 -4.40 -10.72
C ARG A 81 -18.54 -5.13 -11.52
N ARG A 82 -18.25 -6.34 -11.93
CA ARG A 82 -19.19 -7.22 -12.61
C ARG A 82 -19.07 -8.64 -12.09
N ARG A 83 -20.13 -9.41 -12.26
CA ARG A 83 -20.08 -10.84 -11.93
C ARG A 83 -19.26 -11.57 -12.98
N ASP A 84 -18.44 -12.53 -12.52
CA ASP A 84 -17.70 -13.39 -13.42
C ASP A 84 -18.69 -14.27 -14.23
N PRO A 85 -18.64 -14.26 -15.58
CA PRO A 85 -19.48 -15.11 -16.40
C PRO A 85 -19.30 -16.62 -16.12
N ALA A 86 -18.09 -17.01 -15.72
CA ALA A 86 -17.77 -18.40 -15.38
C ALA A 86 -18.24 -18.81 -13.98
N ASN A 87 -18.33 -17.86 -13.05
CA ASN A 87 -18.80 -18.09 -11.68
C ASN A 87 -19.47 -16.84 -11.12
N ARG A 88 -20.80 -16.78 -11.16
CA ARG A 88 -21.59 -15.61 -10.73
C ARG A 88 -21.48 -15.25 -9.25
N ARG A 89 -20.87 -16.09 -8.43
CA ARG A 89 -20.57 -15.78 -7.03
C ARG A 89 -19.32 -14.90 -6.87
N VAL A 90 -18.51 -14.80 -7.93
CA VAL A 90 -17.26 -14.04 -7.96
C VAL A 90 -17.50 -12.69 -8.61
N HIS A 91 -17.04 -11.62 -7.96
CA HIS A 91 -17.02 -10.26 -8.50
C HIS A 91 -15.65 -9.96 -9.10
N LEU A 92 -15.66 -9.56 -10.37
CA LEU A 92 -14.47 -9.07 -11.06
C LEU A 92 -14.41 -7.53 -10.96
N VAL A 93 -13.22 -7.01 -10.72
CA VAL A 93 -12.96 -5.58 -10.56
C VAL A 93 -12.01 -5.14 -11.67
N GLU A 94 -12.38 -4.07 -12.36
CA GLU A 94 -11.60 -3.50 -13.47
C GLU A 94 -11.50 -1.97 -13.33
N LEU A 95 -10.34 -1.41 -13.67
CA LEU A 95 -10.18 0.04 -13.73
C LEU A 95 -10.93 0.63 -14.91
N THR A 96 -11.49 1.82 -14.70
CA THR A 96 -11.96 2.69 -15.77
C THR A 96 -10.82 3.57 -16.27
N GLU A 97 -11.07 4.35 -17.32
CA GLU A 97 -10.13 5.38 -17.78
C GLU A 97 -9.84 6.41 -16.68
N ALA A 98 -10.86 6.81 -15.92
CA ALA A 98 -10.71 7.70 -14.76
C ALA A 98 -9.86 7.06 -13.64
N GLY A 99 -10.02 5.76 -13.41
CA GLY A 99 -9.19 5.00 -12.48
C GLY A 99 -7.73 4.95 -12.91
N ASP A 100 -7.48 4.77 -14.18
CA ASP A 100 -6.14 4.80 -14.75
C ASP A 100 -5.48 6.18 -14.61
N ALA A 101 -6.23 7.26 -14.81
CA ALA A 101 -5.77 8.63 -14.56
C ALA A 101 -5.45 8.87 -13.08
N ALA A 102 -6.29 8.38 -12.16
CA ALA A 102 -6.05 8.45 -10.73
C ALA A 102 -4.77 7.68 -10.35
N PHE A 103 -4.56 6.50 -10.92
CA PHE A 103 -3.33 5.74 -10.71
C PHE A 103 -2.09 6.55 -11.10
N ARG A 104 -2.08 7.15 -12.29
CA ARG A 104 -0.94 7.96 -12.75
C ARG A 104 -0.65 9.13 -11.79
N ARG A 105 -1.70 9.82 -11.32
CA ARG A 105 -1.58 10.92 -10.37
C ARG A 105 -0.97 10.47 -9.04
N LEU A 106 -1.49 9.40 -8.45
CA LEU A 106 -1.01 8.88 -7.17
C LEU A 106 0.38 8.22 -7.30
N ARG A 107 0.68 7.63 -8.44
CA ARG A 107 2.03 7.10 -8.73
C ARG A 107 3.09 8.20 -8.64
N THR A 108 2.81 9.37 -9.20
CA THR A 108 3.72 10.53 -9.11
C THR A 108 3.94 10.94 -7.65
N VAL A 109 2.87 10.97 -6.85
CA VAL A 109 2.96 11.26 -5.41
C VAL A 109 3.82 10.22 -4.69
N ALA A 110 3.58 8.93 -4.95
CA ALA A 110 4.34 7.84 -4.34
C ALA A 110 5.83 7.90 -4.71
N GLN A 111 6.15 8.23 -5.97
CA GLN A 111 7.54 8.38 -6.42
C GLN A 111 8.24 9.56 -5.74
N HIS A 112 7.59 10.72 -5.64
CA HIS A 112 8.13 11.88 -4.93
C HIS A 112 8.34 11.59 -3.44
N TYR A 113 7.41 10.88 -2.83
CA TYR A 113 7.51 10.46 -1.44
C TYR A 113 8.69 9.51 -1.21
N ASP A 114 8.88 8.50 -2.06
CA ASP A 114 10.03 7.58 -2.00
C ASP A 114 11.35 8.34 -2.15
N THR A 115 11.43 9.27 -3.08
CA THR A 115 12.61 10.14 -3.25
C THR A 115 12.92 10.93 -1.98
N ARG A 116 11.90 11.46 -1.34
CA ARG A 116 12.04 12.18 -0.06
C ARG A 116 12.56 11.28 1.05
N LEU A 117 12.03 10.06 1.18
CA LEU A 117 12.49 9.08 2.17
C LEU A 117 13.97 8.71 1.99
N ARG A 118 14.43 8.69 0.75
CA ARG A 118 15.81 8.30 0.40
C ARG A 118 16.81 9.45 0.55
N THR A 119 16.36 10.65 0.85
CA THR A 119 17.23 11.83 0.98
C THR A 119 18.32 11.61 2.02
N GLY A 120 19.56 11.83 1.63
CA GLY A 120 20.73 11.67 2.50
C GLY A 120 21.29 10.26 2.58
N PHE A 121 20.66 9.28 1.94
CA PHE A 121 21.14 7.90 1.88
C PHE A 121 21.90 7.62 0.58
N SER A 122 23.03 6.92 0.69
CA SER A 122 23.66 6.29 -0.46
C SER A 122 22.92 5.02 -0.85
N ASP A 123 23.15 4.52 -2.08
CA ASP A 123 22.61 3.25 -2.52
C ASP A 123 23.09 2.08 -1.65
N SER A 124 24.34 2.14 -1.20
CA SER A 124 24.94 1.15 -0.28
C SER A 124 24.23 1.16 1.09
N GLU A 125 23.92 2.32 1.64
CA GLU A 125 23.18 2.45 2.91
C GLU A 125 21.75 1.92 2.78
N LEU A 126 21.07 2.18 1.67
CA LEU A 126 19.74 1.64 1.40
C LEU A 126 19.76 0.12 1.27
N GLU A 127 20.76 -0.43 0.63
CA GLU A 127 20.93 -1.88 0.51
C GLU A 127 21.19 -2.52 1.87
N THR A 128 22.04 -1.91 2.69
CA THR A 128 22.27 -2.34 4.07
C THR A 128 20.98 -2.30 4.90
N LEU A 129 20.20 -1.23 4.79
CA LEU A 129 18.92 -1.09 5.49
C LEU A 129 17.93 -2.22 5.07
N ARG A 130 17.82 -2.51 3.78
CA ARG A 130 16.97 -3.62 3.29
C ARG A 130 17.39 -4.95 3.92
N GLY A 131 18.69 -5.24 3.96
CA GLY A 131 19.23 -6.44 4.57
C GLY A 131 18.92 -6.54 6.07
N LEU A 132 19.04 -5.43 6.80
CA LEU A 132 18.74 -5.38 8.24
C LEU A 132 17.25 -5.55 8.53
N LEU A 133 16.38 -4.93 7.73
CA LEU A 133 14.93 -5.13 7.83
C LEU A 133 14.55 -6.59 7.53
N GLY A 134 15.23 -7.21 6.57
CA GLY A 134 15.09 -8.65 6.26
C GLY A 134 15.40 -9.53 7.47
N LYS A 135 16.53 -9.30 8.13
CA LYS A 135 16.91 -10.04 9.37
C LYS A 135 15.86 -9.90 10.47
N LEU A 136 15.33 -8.71 10.68
CA LEU A 136 14.26 -8.50 11.67
C LEU A 136 13.00 -9.30 11.33
N ARG A 137 12.64 -9.34 10.04
CA ARG A 137 11.48 -10.11 9.57
C ARG A 137 11.70 -11.61 9.79
N ASP A 138 12.86 -12.14 9.42
CA ASP A 138 13.18 -13.56 9.54
C ASP A 138 13.10 -14.03 11.01
N ASN A 139 13.52 -13.18 11.94
CA ASN A 139 13.48 -13.50 13.38
C ASN A 139 12.06 -13.65 13.93
N VAL A 140 11.04 -13.10 13.29
CA VAL A 140 9.64 -13.12 13.77
C VAL A 140 8.70 -13.92 12.86
N THR A 141 9.18 -14.39 11.71
CA THR A 141 8.38 -15.24 10.82
C THR A 141 8.34 -16.65 11.40
N PRO A 142 7.16 -17.25 11.65
CA PRO A 142 7.06 -18.64 12.10
C PRO A 142 7.62 -19.61 11.06
N GLU A 143 8.24 -20.71 11.51
CA GLU A 143 8.70 -21.81 10.67
C GLU A 143 7.53 -22.52 9.96
#